data_55440c55a56c82e139f97e5042b1f897
#
_entry.id   55440c55a56c82e139f97e5042b1f897
#
_cell.length_a   1.000
_cell.length_b   1.000
_cell.length_c   1.000
_cell.angle_alpha   90.00
_cell.angle_beta   90.00
_cell.angle_gamma   90.00
#
_symmetry.space_group_name_H-M   'P 1'
#
loop_
_entity.id
_entity.type
_entity.pdbx_description
1 polymer ?
#
loop_
_entity_poly.entity_id
_entity_poly.type
_entity_poly.pdbx_seq_one_letter_code
_entity_poly.pdbx_strand_id
1 'polypeptide(L)'
;LPKEVENATSVQALFQTASKQGVSVEALLNAVLAQLDALLNEYAQNGFASCVGEYDAANRDTGRPVLLLQEGRVVHEGVVKGVDAQGALRLLTGEGEKTIVSGEISLRPDNRPAQPATAKPERFLLLDGGNSQLKWAWVENGTFTEVSRAPYRDLAKLGEEWLRFADEDVKIVGCAVCGSVKKAMVEEQLTRPVEWLSSMPQALGIRNHYRRPEEHGSDRWFNALGSRRFTQNACIVVSCGTAVTTDALTEDNHYLGGTIMPGFHLMKEAMALKTANLNRPIGKVYPFPTTTPNAIASGMMDAVCGALMMMHGRLKDKTGGGKPVDIIITGGGAARVVQA
;
A
#
# COMPACT_ATOMS: atom_id res chain seq x y z
N LEU A 1 1.08 29.94 -0.80
CA LEU A 1 1.81 28.69 -0.53
C LEU A 1 1.15 27.55 -1.28
N PRO A 2 1.90 26.58 -1.82
CA PRO A 2 1.33 25.41 -2.46
C PRO A 2 0.48 24.63 -1.46
N LYS A 3 -0.76 24.30 -1.82
CA LYS A 3 -1.67 23.52 -0.97
C LYS A 3 -1.25 22.05 -0.81
N GLU A 4 -0.23 21.63 -1.55
CA GLU A 4 0.26 20.26 -1.65
C GLU A 4 1.33 19.91 -0.61
N VAL A 5 1.79 20.91 0.16
CA VAL A 5 2.81 20.72 1.21
C VAL A 5 2.12 20.82 2.57
N GLU A 6 1.97 19.69 3.26
CA GLU A 6 1.50 19.68 4.65
C GLU A 6 2.40 20.55 5.53
N ASN A 7 1.77 21.39 6.37
CA ASN A 7 2.45 22.32 7.25
C ASN A 7 3.29 23.38 6.55
N ALA A 8 3.02 23.70 5.27
CA ALA A 8 3.66 24.82 4.61
C ALA A 8 3.28 26.14 5.28
N THR A 9 4.29 26.93 5.62
CA THR A 9 4.10 28.27 6.17
C THR A 9 5.00 29.28 5.45
N SER A 10 4.78 30.55 5.67
CA SER A 10 5.64 31.61 5.18
C SER A 10 6.27 32.34 6.34
N VAL A 11 7.45 32.95 6.10
CA VAL A 11 8.10 33.85 7.07
C VAL A 11 7.14 34.95 7.50
N GLN A 12 6.37 35.50 6.55
CA GLN A 12 5.40 36.55 6.85
C GLN A 12 4.27 36.08 7.78
N ALA A 13 3.76 34.84 7.59
CA ALA A 13 2.76 34.26 8.48
C ALA A 13 3.31 34.04 9.89
N LEU A 14 4.54 33.55 10.02
CA LEU A 14 5.22 33.37 11.30
C LEU A 14 5.42 34.71 12.03
N PHE A 15 5.88 35.75 11.34
CA PHE A 15 6.07 37.07 11.93
C PHE A 15 4.74 37.74 12.31
N GLN A 16 3.70 37.62 11.52
CA GLN A 16 2.36 38.11 11.85
C GLN A 16 1.81 37.46 13.12
N THR A 17 2.13 36.21 13.35
CA THR A 17 1.72 35.48 14.57
C THR A 17 2.54 35.91 15.79
N ALA A 18 3.84 36.16 15.61
CA ALA A 18 4.76 36.44 16.72
C ALA A 18 4.81 37.92 17.11
N SER A 19 4.75 38.86 16.16
CA SER A 19 5.04 40.30 16.43
C SER A 19 4.07 41.30 15.83
N LYS A 20 3.09 40.89 15.05
CA LYS A 20 2.16 41.73 14.27
C LYS A 20 2.84 42.71 13.28
N GLN A 21 4.15 42.62 13.08
CA GLN A 21 4.91 43.41 12.09
C GLN A 21 5.36 42.51 10.95
N GLY A 22 5.15 42.96 9.72
CA GLY A 22 5.62 42.25 8.52
C GLY A 22 7.12 42.48 8.31
N VAL A 23 7.80 41.49 7.75
CA VAL A 23 9.20 41.60 7.31
C VAL A 23 9.21 41.90 5.82
N SER A 24 9.99 42.88 5.38
CA SER A 24 10.16 43.15 3.94
C SER A 24 11.00 42.02 3.31
N VAL A 25 10.68 41.68 2.05
CA VAL A 25 11.45 40.67 1.28
C VAL A 25 12.92 41.07 1.18
N GLU A 26 13.20 42.33 1.03
CA GLU A 26 14.56 42.90 0.94
C GLU A 26 15.32 42.69 2.25
N ALA A 27 14.72 43.01 3.40
CA ALA A 27 15.35 42.82 4.71
C ALA A 27 15.65 41.34 4.97
N LEU A 28 14.72 40.43 4.59
CA LEU A 28 14.92 38.99 4.71
C LEU A 28 16.05 38.50 3.79
N LEU A 29 16.08 38.96 2.54
CA LEU A 29 17.12 38.61 1.58
C LEU A 29 18.50 39.03 2.07
N ASN A 30 18.62 40.28 2.55
CA ASN A 30 19.88 40.80 3.07
C ASN A 30 20.37 40.02 4.30
N ALA A 31 19.46 39.65 5.20
CA ALA A 31 19.81 38.83 6.36
C ALA A 31 20.29 37.43 5.94
N VAL A 32 19.59 36.77 4.98
CA VAL A 32 20.00 35.45 4.45
C VAL A 32 21.36 35.53 3.76
N LEU A 33 21.61 36.56 2.92
CA LEU A 33 22.89 36.73 2.22
C LEU A 33 24.04 36.96 3.18
N ALA A 34 23.85 37.78 4.22
CA ALA A 34 24.88 38.03 5.23
C ALA A 34 25.24 36.76 6.03
N GLN A 35 24.23 35.96 6.40
CA GLN A 35 24.47 34.67 7.09
C GLN A 35 25.12 33.65 6.17
N LEU A 36 24.73 33.60 4.90
CA LEU A 36 25.31 32.70 3.92
C LEU A 36 26.80 33.04 3.67
N ASP A 37 27.15 34.33 3.54
CA ASP A 37 28.53 34.76 3.36
C ASP A 37 29.42 34.34 4.55
N ALA A 38 28.94 34.58 5.78
CA ALA A 38 29.63 34.17 7.00
C ALA A 38 29.84 32.64 7.05
N LEU A 39 28.78 31.86 6.74
CA LEU A 39 28.83 30.42 6.74
C LEU A 39 29.78 29.88 5.68
N LEU A 40 29.77 30.44 4.47
CA LEU A 40 30.68 30.02 3.39
C LEU A 40 32.14 30.32 3.72
N ASN A 41 32.43 31.44 4.35
CA ASN A 41 33.79 31.77 4.80
C ASN A 41 34.26 30.81 5.89
N GLU A 42 33.41 30.44 6.84
CA GLU A 42 33.73 29.47 7.88
C GLU A 42 33.92 28.09 7.29
N TYR A 43 33.03 27.65 6.39
CA TYR A 43 33.14 26.37 5.68
C TYR A 43 34.44 26.28 4.86
N ALA A 44 34.86 27.37 4.19
CA ALA A 44 36.09 27.40 3.41
C ALA A 44 37.35 27.21 4.27
N GLN A 45 37.31 27.64 5.53
CA GLN A 45 38.43 27.52 6.46
C GLN A 45 38.43 26.21 7.24
N ASN A 46 37.28 25.75 7.70
CA ASN A 46 37.16 24.69 8.70
C ASN A 46 36.40 23.47 8.18
N GLY A 47 35.87 23.50 6.95
CA GLY A 47 35.03 22.44 6.39
C GLY A 47 33.68 22.33 7.11
N PHE A 48 32.94 21.26 6.84
CA PHE A 48 31.61 21.04 7.41
C PHE A 48 31.64 20.76 8.92
N ALA A 49 32.78 20.31 9.43
CA ALA A 49 32.95 19.92 10.84
C ALA A 49 32.55 21.02 11.83
N SER A 50 32.81 22.29 11.51
CA SER A 50 32.44 23.46 12.35
C SER A 50 30.90 23.64 12.43
N CYS A 51 30.16 23.24 11.41
CA CYS A 51 28.72 23.44 11.29
C CYS A 51 27.88 22.30 11.88
N VAL A 52 28.48 21.15 12.20
CA VAL A 52 27.78 19.92 12.62
C VAL A 52 26.85 20.19 13.82
N GLY A 53 27.36 20.87 14.86
CA GLY A 53 26.59 21.13 16.07
C GLY A 53 25.36 22.01 15.84
N GLU A 54 25.50 23.07 15.05
CA GLU A 54 24.39 23.95 14.69
C GLU A 54 23.38 23.25 13.76
N TYR A 55 23.89 22.48 12.80
CA TYR A 55 23.06 21.70 11.90
C TYR A 55 22.22 20.68 12.67
N ASP A 56 22.82 19.89 13.55
CA ASP A 56 22.12 18.87 14.34
C ASP A 56 21.09 19.48 15.30
N ALA A 57 21.42 20.65 15.88
CA ALA A 57 20.47 21.40 16.73
C ALA A 57 19.26 21.95 15.94
N ALA A 58 19.47 22.36 14.68
CA ALA A 58 18.43 22.89 13.82
C ALA A 58 17.65 21.78 13.07
N ASN A 59 18.23 20.58 12.94
CA ASN A 59 17.61 19.49 12.22
C ASN A 59 16.47 18.86 13.04
N ARG A 60 15.24 19.08 12.57
CA ARG A 60 14.02 18.60 13.22
C ARG A 60 13.94 17.08 13.36
N ASP A 61 14.67 16.33 12.52
CA ASP A 61 14.60 14.88 12.47
C ASP A 61 15.66 14.20 13.35
N THR A 62 16.60 14.95 13.93
CA THR A 62 17.60 14.43 14.89
C THR A 62 16.89 13.81 16.10
N GLY A 63 17.24 12.58 16.43
CA GLY A 63 16.64 11.80 17.51
C GLY A 63 15.29 11.18 17.17
N ARG A 64 14.78 11.34 15.96
CA ARG A 64 13.49 10.79 15.52
C ARG A 64 13.66 9.56 14.64
N PRO A 65 12.68 8.63 14.70
CA PRO A 65 12.63 7.52 13.76
C PRO A 65 12.25 8.04 12.37
N VAL A 66 12.96 7.53 11.37
CA VAL A 66 12.77 7.92 9.96
C VAL A 66 12.89 6.72 9.03
N LEU A 67 12.31 6.87 7.85
CA LEU A 67 12.44 5.98 6.71
C LEU A 67 13.28 6.67 5.63
N LEU A 68 14.30 5.99 5.12
CA LEU A 68 15.01 6.41 3.92
C LEU A 68 14.44 5.68 2.71
N LEU A 69 13.97 6.45 1.75
CA LEU A 69 13.39 5.93 0.52
C LEU A 69 14.32 6.24 -0.66
N GLN A 70 14.55 5.24 -1.51
CA GLN A 70 15.18 5.37 -2.81
C GLN A 70 14.19 4.89 -3.85
N GLU A 71 13.90 5.70 -4.86
CA GLU A 71 12.89 5.40 -5.88
C GLU A 71 11.52 4.97 -5.29
N GLY A 72 11.13 5.60 -4.16
CA GLY A 72 9.88 5.30 -3.47
C GLY A 72 9.89 4.00 -2.64
N ARG A 73 11.01 3.28 -2.57
CA ARG A 73 11.16 2.07 -1.74
C ARG A 73 11.96 2.39 -0.49
N VAL A 74 11.54 1.84 0.64
CA VAL A 74 12.31 1.96 1.90
C VAL A 74 13.59 1.13 1.76
N VAL A 75 14.75 1.80 1.84
CA VAL A 75 16.07 1.15 1.79
C VAL A 75 16.72 1.05 3.16
N HIS A 76 16.43 1.98 4.04
CA HIS A 76 16.84 1.93 5.45
C HIS A 76 15.75 2.52 6.33
N GLU A 77 15.71 2.04 7.57
CA GLU A 77 14.91 2.62 8.65
C GLU A 77 15.76 2.70 9.90
N GLY A 78 15.51 3.72 10.72
CA GLY A 78 16.27 3.92 11.96
C GLY A 78 16.05 5.28 12.60
N VAL A 79 16.84 5.58 13.60
CA VAL A 79 16.81 6.86 14.32
C VAL A 79 17.95 7.74 13.83
N VAL A 80 17.66 8.97 13.44
CA VAL A 80 18.66 9.97 13.05
C VAL A 80 19.54 10.32 14.24
N LYS A 81 20.86 10.14 14.09
CA LYS A 81 21.86 10.53 15.09
C LYS A 81 22.53 11.86 14.78
N GLY A 82 22.13 12.50 13.70
CA GLY A 82 22.74 13.71 13.20
C GLY A 82 23.58 13.46 11.94
N VAL A 83 24.58 14.29 11.70
CA VAL A 83 25.51 14.16 10.58
C VAL A 83 26.95 14.00 11.09
N ASP A 84 27.83 13.45 10.26
CA ASP A 84 29.27 13.41 10.57
C ASP A 84 30.00 14.69 10.14
N ALA A 85 31.31 14.72 10.38
CA ALA A 85 32.16 15.86 10.03
C ALA A 85 32.26 16.16 8.52
N GLN A 86 31.83 15.23 7.67
CA GLN A 86 31.73 15.36 6.22
C GLN A 86 30.32 15.69 5.73
N GLY A 87 29.35 15.76 6.65
CA GLY A 87 27.93 16.03 6.34
C GLY A 87 27.14 14.79 5.96
N ALA A 88 27.70 13.57 6.11
CA ALA A 88 26.96 12.36 5.84
C ALA A 88 25.96 12.05 6.98
N LEU A 89 24.76 11.62 6.64
CA LEU A 89 23.72 11.29 7.60
C LEU A 89 24.11 10.04 8.43
N ARG A 90 24.04 10.16 9.74
CA ARG A 90 24.23 9.06 10.68
C ARG A 90 22.87 8.51 11.13
N LEU A 91 22.62 7.23 10.82
CA LEU A 91 21.36 6.55 11.12
C LEU A 91 21.61 5.33 12.02
N LEU A 92 21.00 5.27 13.18
CA LEU A 92 21.01 4.09 14.03
C LEU A 92 19.90 3.14 13.57
N THR A 93 20.29 2.03 12.95
CA THR A 93 19.40 0.96 12.48
C THR A 93 19.39 -0.22 13.45
N GLY A 94 18.52 -1.21 13.22
CA GLY A 94 18.53 -2.46 13.99
C GLY A 94 19.83 -3.28 13.87
N GLU A 95 20.64 -3.03 12.82
CA GLU A 95 21.94 -3.69 12.58
C GLU A 95 23.13 -2.86 13.10
N GLY A 96 22.89 -1.69 13.69
CA GLY A 96 23.90 -0.76 14.16
C GLY A 96 23.86 0.60 13.44
N GLU A 97 24.87 1.42 13.71
CA GLU A 97 24.97 2.75 13.12
C GLU A 97 25.47 2.67 11.66
N LYS A 98 24.73 3.29 10.74
CA LYS A 98 25.09 3.41 9.32
C LYS A 98 25.31 4.86 8.94
N THR A 99 26.30 5.11 8.11
CA THR A 99 26.59 6.42 7.52
C THR A 99 26.13 6.44 6.06
N ILE A 100 25.29 7.39 5.70
CA ILE A 100 24.70 7.53 4.37
C ILE A 100 25.33 8.76 3.70
N VAL A 101 26.15 8.53 2.67
CA VAL A 101 26.99 9.57 2.05
C VAL A 101 26.33 10.23 0.85
N SER A 102 25.61 9.47 0.02
CA SER A 102 24.97 9.98 -1.21
C SER A 102 23.87 9.04 -1.72
N GLY A 103 23.05 9.58 -2.61
CA GLY A 103 21.98 8.89 -3.31
C GLY A 103 20.78 9.81 -3.50
N GLU A 104 19.93 9.54 -4.47
CA GLU A 104 18.59 10.14 -4.55
C GLU A 104 17.71 9.52 -3.45
N ILE A 105 17.94 9.95 -2.21
CA ILE A 105 17.28 9.41 -1.02
C ILE A 105 16.34 10.46 -0.47
N SER A 106 15.10 10.06 -0.24
CA SER A 106 14.11 10.89 0.45
C SER A 106 13.96 10.43 1.89
N LEU A 107 14.25 11.33 2.83
CA LEU A 107 14.01 11.08 4.25
C LEU A 107 12.57 11.42 4.59
N ARG A 108 11.87 10.52 5.26
CA ARG A 108 10.50 10.71 5.74
C ARG A 108 10.40 10.38 7.22
N PRO A 109 9.66 11.18 8.02
CA PRO A 109 9.36 10.79 9.39
C PRO A 109 8.71 9.41 9.41
N ASP A 110 9.18 8.54 10.28
CA ASP A 110 8.48 7.30 10.56
C ASP A 110 7.35 7.58 11.55
N ASN A 111 6.16 7.80 11.03
CA ASN A 111 4.96 8.05 11.83
C ASN A 111 4.29 6.75 12.30
N ARG A 112 4.90 5.60 12.05
CA ARG A 112 4.44 4.33 12.62
C ARG A 112 4.55 4.44 14.15
N PRO A 113 3.60 3.90 14.94
CA PRO A 113 3.73 3.88 16.38
C PRO A 113 5.07 3.22 16.77
N ALA A 114 5.84 3.90 17.61
CA ALA A 114 7.15 3.40 18.06
C ALA A 114 6.94 2.02 18.72
N GLN A 115 7.52 0.99 18.11
CA GLN A 115 7.61 -0.28 18.80
C GLN A 115 8.62 -0.12 19.96
N PRO A 116 8.27 -0.51 21.18
CA PRO A 116 9.21 -0.47 22.30
C PRO A 116 10.41 -1.36 21.96
N ALA A 117 11.63 -0.84 22.15
CA ALA A 117 12.91 -1.47 21.82
C ALA A 117 13.21 -2.84 22.51
N THR A 118 12.25 -3.36 23.27
CA THR A 118 12.30 -4.66 23.98
C THR A 118 11.11 -5.57 23.65
N ALA A 119 10.27 -5.20 22.65
CA ALA A 119 9.19 -6.08 22.23
C ALA A 119 9.79 -7.30 21.50
N LYS A 120 9.38 -8.51 21.91
CA LYS A 120 9.60 -9.73 21.11
C LYS A 120 9.16 -9.48 19.66
N PRO A 121 9.82 -10.08 18.66
CA PRO A 121 9.46 -9.88 17.26
C PRO A 121 7.97 -10.14 17.06
N GLU A 122 7.26 -9.15 16.51
CA GLU A 122 5.83 -9.30 16.25
C GLU A 122 5.67 -10.20 15.03
N ARG A 123 5.09 -11.39 15.25
CA ARG A 123 4.94 -12.43 14.25
C ARG A 123 3.48 -12.70 13.96
N PHE A 124 3.14 -12.77 12.69
CA PHE A 124 1.78 -13.06 12.24
C PHE A 124 1.78 -14.20 11.23
N LEU A 125 0.75 -15.02 11.29
CA LEU A 125 0.27 -15.80 10.18
C LEU A 125 -0.95 -15.07 9.61
N LEU A 126 -0.83 -14.53 8.38
CA LEU A 126 -1.90 -13.84 7.69
C LEU A 126 -2.61 -14.78 6.73
N LEU A 127 -3.95 -14.77 6.76
CA LEU A 127 -4.80 -15.65 5.98
C LEU A 127 -5.75 -14.85 5.08
N ASP A 128 -5.84 -15.23 3.80
CA ASP A 128 -6.83 -14.75 2.83
C ASP A 128 -7.70 -15.93 2.37
N GLY A 129 -8.88 -16.06 2.96
CA GLY A 129 -9.86 -17.10 2.70
C GLY A 129 -10.77 -16.77 1.52
N GLY A 130 -10.27 -16.93 0.28
CA GLY A 130 -11.07 -16.79 -0.94
C GLY A 130 -12.04 -17.95 -1.17
N ASN A 131 -12.96 -17.81 -2.12
CA ASN A 131 -13.95 -18.85 -2.41
C ASN A 131 -13.35 -20.16 -2.94
N SER A 132 -12.27 -20.12 -3.72
CA SER A 132 -11.68 -21.30 -4.37
C SER A 132 -10.48 -21.86 -3.62
N GLN A 133 -9.71 -21.02 -2.96
CA GLN A 133 -8.46 -21.41 -2.28
C GLN A 133 -8.17 -20.50 -1.10
N LEU A 134 -7.42 -21.02 -0.14
CA LEU A 134 -6.77 -20.25 0.90
C LEU A 134 -5.42 -19.76 0.38
N LYS A 135 -5.04 -18.51 0.74
CA LYS A 135 -3.69 -17.99 0.62
C LYS A 135 -3.20 -17.59 2.00
N TRP A 136 -1.90 -17.72 2.24
CA TRP A 136 -1.31 -17.28 3.51
C TRP A 136 0.13 -16.82 3.33
N ALA A 137 0.56 -15.98 4.25
CA ALA A 137 1.95 -15.55 4.38
C ALA A 137 2.31 -15.40 5.85
N TRP A 138 3.55 -15.68 6.18
CA TRP A 138 4.13 -15.35 7.47
C TRP A 138 4.68 -13.93 7.41
N VAL A 139 4.55 -13.22 8.52
CA VAL A 139 5.09 -11.87 8.67
C VAL A 139 5.89 -11.81 9.96
N GLU A 140 7.10 -11.31 9.87
CA GLU A 140 7.96 -11.07 11.01
C GLU A 140 8.52 -9.66 10.91
N ASN A 141 8.28 -8.83 11.91
CA ASN A 141 8.71 -7.43 11.95
C ASN A 141 8.34 -6.65 10.66
N GLY A 142 7.14 -6.89 10.12
CA GLY A 142 6.65 -6.25 8.90
C GLY A 142 7.19 -6.82 7.58
N THR A 143 8.07 -7.83 7.63
CA THR A 143 8.60 -8.51 6.45
C THR A 143 7.76 -9.72 6.12
N PHE A 144 7.33 -9.83 4.86
CA PHE A 144 6.49 -10.93 4.37
C PHE A 144 7.34 -12.05 3.78
N THR A 145 6.95 -13.30 4.06
CA THR A 145 7.42 -14.45 3.27
C THR A 145 6.72 -14.49 1.90
N GLU A 146 7.16 -15.42 1.05
CA GLU A 146 6.40 -15.75 -0.16
C GLU A 146 4.99 -16.22 0.19
N VAL A 147 4.00 -15.80 -0.62
CA VAL A 147 2.60 -16.16 -0.42
C VAL A 147 2.36 -17.60 -0.83
N SER A 148 2.05 -18.45 0.13
CA SER A 148 1.59 -19.82 -0.08
C SER A 148 0.09 -19.85 -0.43
N ARG A 149 -0.33 -20.91 -1.12
CA ARG A 149 -1.74 -21.11 -1.51
C ARG A 149 -2.08 -22.60 -1.61
N ALA A 150 -3.32 -22.94 -1.25
CA ALA A 150 -3.85 -24.30 -1.41
C ALA A 150 -5.38 -24.30 -1.56
N PRO A 151 -5.95 -25.30 -2.27
CA PRO A 151 -7.38 -25.54 -2.24
C PRO A 151 -7.80 -26.07 -0.87
N TYR A 152 -9.02 -25.80 -0.42
CA TYR A 152 -9.51 -26.22 0.92
C TYR A 152 -9.51 -27.72 1.15
N ARG A 153 -9.55 -28.53 0.09
CA ARG A 153 -9.47 -30.01 0.17
C ARG A 153 -8.05 -30.51 0.51
N ASP A 154 -7.04 -29.63 0.45
CA ASP A 154 -5.64 -29.98 0.66
C ASP A 154 -4.92 -28.83 1.36
N LEU A 155 -5.06 -28.75 2.67
CA LEU A 155 -4.42 -27.75 3.53
C LEU A 155 -3.22 -28.31 4.31
N ALA A 156 -2.75 -29.51 3.97
CA ALA A 156 -1.64 -30.17 4.67
C ALA A 156 -0.40 -29.25 4.78
N LYS A 157 -0.07 -28.54 3.71
CA LYS A 157 1.06 -27.56 3.71
C LYS A 157 0.91 -26.48 4.77
N LEU A 158 -0.29 -25.97 5.01
CA LEU A 158 -0.54 -24.99 6.07
C LEU A 158 -0.26 -25.59 7.45
N GLY A 159 -0.75 -26.82 7.69
CA GLY A 159 -0.51 -27.52 8.94
C GLY A 159 0.97 -27.82 9.19
N GLU A 160 1.71 -28.25 8.17
CA GLU A 160 3.15 -28.50 8.24
C GLU A 160 3.93 -27.20 8.55
N GLU A 161 3.62 -26.11 7.85
CA GLU A 161 4.22 -24.81 8.12
C GLU A 161 3.88 -24.30 9.53
N TRP A 162 2.63 -24.51 9.98
CA TRP A 162 2.21 -24.16 11.33
C TRP A 162 3.03 -24.91 12.38
N LEU A 163 3.16 -26.20 12.28
CA LEU A 163 3.95 -27.02 13.21
C LEU A 163 5.44 -26.65 13.22
N ARG A 164 5.95 -26.16 12.10
CA ARG A 164 7.37 -25.79 11.95
C ARG A 164 7.69 -24.38 12.46
N PHE A 165 6.79 -23.41 12.24
CA PHE A 165 7.10 -21.99 12.44
C PHE A 165 6.31 -21.33 13.57
N ALA A 166 5.25 -21.97 14.07
CA ALA A 166 4.45 -21.41 15.15
C ALA A 166 5.20 -21.46 16.49
N ASP A 167 5.08 -20.39 17.23
CA ASP A 167 5.44 -20.30 18.63
C ASP A 167 4.32 -19.60 19.42
N GLU A 168 4.51 -19.39 20.74
CA GLU A 168 3.49 -18.80 21.59
C GLU A 168 3.11 -17.36 21.22
N ASP A 169 4.03 -16.65 20.55
CA ASP A 169 3.87 -15.22 20.24
C ASP A 169 3.23 -14.95 18.86
N VAL A 170 3.10 -15.97 17.99
CA VAL A 170 2.48 -15.80 16.67
C VAL A 170 0.99 -15.47 16.80
N LYS A 171 0.56 -14.36 16.21
CA LYS A 171 -0.86 -14.00 16.05
C LYS A 171 -1.39 -14.51 14.71
N ILE A 172 -2.58 -15.10 14.73
CA ILE A 172 -3.23 -15.61 13.51
C ILE A 172 -4.36 -14.65 13.14
N VAL A 173 -4.20 -13.96 12.03
CA VAL A 173 -5.16 -12.95 11.57
C VAL A 173 -5.56 -13.25 10.14
N GLY A 174 -6.84 -13.20 9.84
CA GLY A 174 -7.31 -13.48 8.49
C GLY A 174 -8.52 -12.66 8.09
N CYS A 175 -8.76 -12.59 6.79
CA CYS A 175 -10.03 -12.21 6.23
C CYS A 175 -10.58 -13.36 5.39
N ALA A 176 -11.90 -13.49 5.31
CA ALA A 176 -12.49 -14.60 4.56
C ALA A 176 -13.87 -14.26 4.00
N VAL A 177 -14.08 -14.70 2.76
CA VAL A 177 -15.38 -14.68 2.07
C VAL A 177 -15.84 -16.09 1.68
N CYS A 178 -15.18 -17.11 2.22
CA CYS A 178 -15.38 -18.53 1.87
C CYS A 178 -16.48 -19.25 2.67
N GLY A 179 -17.10 -18.57 3.64
CA GLY A 179 -18.13 -19.16 4.51
C GLY A 179 -17.56 -19.94 5.70
N SER A 180 -18.43 -20.29 6.65
CA SER A 180 -18.07 -20.88 7.95
C SER A 180 -17.43 -22.26 7.82
N VAL A 181 -17.91 -23.10 6.92
CA VAL A 181 -17.36 -24.46 6.75
C VAL A 181 -15.89 -24.43 6.36
N LYS A 182 -15.52 -23.59 5.40
CA LYS A 182 -14.12 -23.47 4.97
C LYS A 182 -13.24 -22.79 6.01
N LYS A 183 -13.79 -21.85 6.79
CA LYS A 183 -13.08 -21.29 7.96
C LYS A 183 -12.73 -22.40 8.97
N ALA A 184 -13.69 -23.26 9.31
CA ALA A 184 -13.46 -24.39 10.20
C ALA A 184 -12.37 -25.33 9.68
N MET A 185 -12.36 -25.65 8.37
CA MET A 185 -11.30 -26.48 7.77
C MET A 185 -9.90 -25.83 7.90
N VAL A 186 -9.80 -24.51 7.86
CA VAL A 186 -8.53 -23.80 8.10
C VAL A 186 -8.13 -23.90 9.58
N GLU A 187 -9.08 -23.66 10.49
CA GLU A 187 -8.84 -23.68 11.94
C GLU A 187 -8.45 -25.08 12.44
N GLU A 188 -8.94 -26.14 11.80
CA GLU A 188 -8.54 -27.52 12.09
C GLU A 188 -7.04 -27.79 11.83
N GLN A 189 -6.39 -27.02 10.93
CA GLN A 189 -4.95 -27.13 10.67
C GLN A 189 -4.09 -26.37 11.68
N LEU A 190 -4.70 -25.49 12.47
CA LEU A 190 -4.04 -24.59 13.38
C LEU A 190 -4.43 -24.97 14.81
N THR A 191 -3.49 -24.91 15.75
CA THR A 191 -3.74 -25.27 17.16
C THR A 191 -4.35 -24.12 17.97
N ARG A 192 -4.57 -22.97 17.33
CA ARG A 192 -5.10 -21.74 17.97
C ARG A 192 -6.18 -21.11 17.09
N PRO A 193 -7.12 -20.35 17.69
CA PRO A 193 -8.18 -19.69 16.95
C PRO A 193 -7.61 -18.60 16.02
N VAL A 194 -8.30 -18.39 14.91
CA VAL A 194 -8.01 -17.31 13.95
C VAL A 194 -8.84 -16.08 14.30
N GLU A 195 -8.20 -14.91 14.35
CA GLU A 195 -8.90 -13.64 14.39
C GLU A 195 -9.38 -13.29 12.98
N TRP A 196 -10.65 -13.60 12.67
CA TRP A 196 -11.26 -13.29 11.39
C TRP A 196 -11.75 -11.85 11.35
N LEU A 197 -11.05 -11.01 10.60
CA LEU A 197 -11.40 -9.61 10.41
C LEU A 197 -12.51 -9.45 9.37
N SER A 198 -13.41 -8.52 9.63
CA SER A 198 -14.50 -8.13 8.75
C SER A 198 -14.34 -6.70 8.26
N SER A 199 -15.11 -6.33 7.25
CA SER A 199 -15.20 -4.92 6.83
C SER A 199 -15.79 -4.08 7.95
N MET A 200 -15.32 -2.84 8.04
CA MET A 200 -15.70 -1.90 9.09
C MET A 200 -15.98 -0.51 8.50
N PRO A 201 -16.67 0.38 9.25
CA PRO A 201 -17.00 1.72 8.78
C PRO A 201 -15.79 2.60 8.47
N GLN A 202 -14.67 2.36 9.17
CA GLN A 202 -13.43 3.09 8.97
C GLN A 202 -12.23 2.27 9.45
N ALA A 203 -11.12 2.31 8.70
CA ALA A 203 -9.83 1.79 9.13
C ALA A 203 -8.69 2.50 8.40
N LEU A 204 -7.53 2.67 9.05
CA LEU A 204 -6.31 3.25 8.49
C LEU A 204 -6.55 4.57 7.74
N GLY A 205 -7.45 5.42 8.26
CA GLY A 205 -7.82 6.68 7.65
C GLY A 205 -8.78 6.59 6.47
N ILE A 206 -9.16 5.38 6.02
CA ILE A 206 -10.13 5.18 4.92
C ILE A 206 -11.54 5.02 5.48
N ARG A 207 -12.48 5.79 4.94
CA ARG A 207 -13.90 5.75 5.26
C ARG A 207 -14.66 4.85 4.28
N ASN A 208 -15.39 3.87 4.81
CA ASN A 208 -16.23 2.96 4.02
C ASN A 208 -17.62 3.56 3.82
N HIS A 209 -18.05 3.69 2.57
CA HIS A 209 -19.39 4.20 2.23
C HIS A 209 -20.43 3.11 1.95
N TYR A 210 -20.11 1.86 2.25
CA TYR A 210 -21.15 0.81 2.24
C TYR A 210 -22.22 1.15 3.26
N ARG A 211 -23.48 1.02 2.87
CA ARG A 211 -24.62 1.30 3.78
C ARG A 211 -24.61 0.38 4.99
N ARG A 212 -24.17 -0.85 4.78
CA ARG A 212 -24.05 -1.90 5.77
C ARG A 212 -22.68 -2.54 5.61
N PRO A 213 -21.68 -2.11 6.39
CA PRO A 213 -20.31 -2.60 6.29
C PRO A 213 -20.19 -4.13 6.44
N GLU A 214 -21.10 -4.76 7.18
CA GLU A 214 -21.16 -6.22 7.35
C GLU A 214 -21.51 -6.99 6.07
N GLU A 215 -22.12 -6.34 5.08
CA GLU A 215 -22.39 -6.92 3.76
C GLU A 215 -21.20 -6.77 2.79
N HIS A 216 -20.25 -5.91 3.15
CA HIS A 216 -19.08 -5.65 2.33
C HIS A 216 -18.07 -6.79 2.49
N GLY A 217 -17.71 -7.48 1.39
CA GLY A 217 -16.70 -8.53 1.40
C GLY A 217 -15.38 -8.04 1.98
N SER A 218 -14.88 -8.75 2.98
CA SER A 218 -13.64 -8.38 3.67
C SER A 218 -12.43 -8.36 2.73
N ASP A 219 -12.37 -9.23 1.74
CA ASP A 219 -11.33 -9.26 0.70
C ASP A 219 -11.26 -7.94 -0.09
N ARG A 220 -12.41 -7.37 -0.44
CA ARG A 220 -12.49 -6.09 -1.13
C ARG A 220 -12.06 -4.93 -0.23
N TRP A 221 -12.51 -4.94 1.02
CA TRP A 221 -12.14 -3.93 2.01
C TRP A 221 -10.65 -3.89 2.27
N PHE A 222 -10.03 -5.06 2.54
CA PHE A 222 -8.59 -5.13 2.81
C PHE A 222 -7.74 -4.86 1.56
N ASN A 223 -8.21 -5.18 0.36
CA ASN A 223 -7.58 -4.75 -0.88
C ASN A 223 -7.60 -3.21 -1.03
N ALA A 224 -8.71 -2.55 -0.68
CA ALA A 224 -8.78 -1.10 -0.69
C ALA A 224 -7.83 -0.46 0.34
N LEU A 225 -7.77 -0.98 1.57
CA LEU A 225 -6.80 -0.53 2.58
C LEU A 225 -5.36 -0.72 2.08
N GLY A 226 -5.05 -1.89 1.54
CA GLY A 226 -3.73 -2.25 1.02
C GLY A 226 -3.29 -1.40 -0.18
N SER A 227 -4.23 -0.84 -0.95
CA SER A 227 -3.93 -0.01 -2.11
C SER A 227 -3.12 1.24 -1.77
N ARG A 228 -3.28 1.76 -0.55
CA ARG A 228 -2.54 2.93 -0.06
C ARG A 228 -1.04 2.71 0.13
N ARG A 229 -0.57 1.49 0.05
CA ARG A 229 0.87 1.20 -0.03
C ARG A 229 1.46 1.49 -1.42
N PHE A 230 0.62 1.61 -2.44
CA PHE A 230 1.04 1.78 -3.84
C PHE A 230 0.78 3.18 -4.37
N THR A 231 -0.29 3.83 -3.91
CA THR A 231 -0.66 5.17 -4.37
C THR A 231 -1.42 5.96 -3.32
N GLN A 232 -1.28 7.30 -3.37
CA GLN A 232 -2.11 8.25 -2.63
C GLN A 232 -3.15 8.93 -3.56
N ASN A 233 -3.09 8.70 -4.86
CA ASN A 233 -4.07 9.20 -5.81
C ASN A 233 -5.43 8.51 -5.63
N ALA A 234 -6.47 9.06 -6.25
CA ALA A 234 -7.68 8.28 -6.49
C ALA A 234 -7.33 7.03 -7.27
N CYS A 235 -7.91 5.89 -6.92
CA CYS A 235 -7.60 4.64 -7.61
C CYS A 235 -8.80 3.71 -7.70
N ILE A 236 -8.78 2.87 -8.72
CA ILE A 236 -9.61 1.67 -8.77
C ILE A 236 -8.76 0.45 -8.39
N VAL A 237 -9.31 -0.40 -7.53
CA VAL A 237 -8.69 -1.65 -7.12
C VAL A 237 -9.43 -2.80 -7.79
N VAL A 238 -8.74 -3.53 -8.63
CA VAL A 238 -9.31 -4.62 -9.44
C VAL A 238 -8.78 -5.93 -8.92
N SER A 239 -9.67 -6.82 -8.49
CA SER A 239 -9.29 -8.18 -8.08
C SER A 239 -9.82 -9.20 -9.07
N CYS A 240 -8.92 -9.87 -9.79
CA CYS A 240 -9.23 -10.87 -10.81
C CYS A 240 -9.12 -12.29 -10.25
N GLY A 241 -10.11 -12.71 -9.48
CA GLY A 241 -10.21 -14.02 -8.86
C GLY A 241 -11.35 -14.89 -9.43
N THR A 242 -12.00 -15.65 -8.56
CA THR A 242 -13.24 -16.40 -8.85
C THR A 242 -14.34 -15.45 -9.32
N ALA A 243 -14.49 -14.32 -8.64
CA ALA A 243 -15.18 -13.14 -9.14
C ALA A 243 -14.13 -12.09 -9.58
N VAL A 244 -14.50 -11.20 -10.48
CA VAL A 244 -13.78 -9.95 -10.73
C VAL A 244 -14.50 -8.84 -10.00
N THR A 245 -13.78 -8.08 -9.18
CA THR A 245 -14.31 -6.89 -8.51
C THR A 245 -13.55 -5.65 -8.96
N THR A 246 -14.25 -4.53 -9.04
CA THR A 246 -13.65 -3.21 -9.29
C THR A 246 -14.15 -2.24 -8.25
N ASP A 247 -13.26 -1.74 -7.43
CA ASP A 247 -13.53 -0.93 -6.24
C ASP A 247 -12.94 0.46 -6.38
N ALA A 248 -13.71 1.50 -6.05
CA ALA A 248 -13.30 2.88 -6.22
C ALA A 248 -12.93 3.52 -4.87
N LEU A 249 -11.73 4.13 -4.82
CA LEU A 249 -11.20 4.84 -3.67
C LEU A 249 -10.72 6.23 -4.10
N THR A 250 -11.23 7.30 -3.45
CA THR A 250 -10.84 8.67 -3.75
C THR A 250 -9.50 9.03 -3.10
N GLU A 251 -8.85 10.10 -3.56
CA GLU A 251 -7.59 10.60 -3.00
C GLU A 251 -7.71 11.08 -1.55
N ASP A 252 -8.90 11.47 -1.12
CA ASP A 252 -9.22 11.86 0.27
C ASP A 252 -9.71 10.69 1.13
N ASN A 253 -9.40 9.46 0.71
CA ASN A 253 -9.63 8.23 1.45
C ASN A 253 -11.10 7.84 1.66
N HIS A 254 -11.97 8.10 0.68
CA HIS A 254 -13.33 7.59 0.67
C HIS A 254 -13.44 6.36 -0.23
N TYR A 255 -13.70 5.19 0.36
CA TYR A 255 -14.10 4.00 -0.37
C TYR A 255 -15.56 4.13 -0.80
N LEU A 256 -15.79 4.36 -2.09
CA LEU A 256 -17.11 4.69 -2.63
C LEU A 256 -17.99 3.47 -2.90
N GLY A 257 -17.40 2.29 -2.96
CA GLY A 257 -18.03 1.05 -3.38
C GLY A 257 -17.45 0.53 -4.70
N GLY A 258 -18.08 -0.46 -5.27
CA GLY A 258 -17.57 -1.08 -6.49
C GLY A 258 -18.55 -2.08 -7.09
N THR A 259 -18.08 -2.80 -8.11
CA THR A 259 -18.87 -3.81 -8.83
C THR A 259 -18.29 -5.21 -8.63
N ILE A 260 -19.13 -6.21 -8.75
CA ILE A 260 -18.79 -7.63 -8.69
C ILE A 260 -19.35 -8.30 -9.94
N MET A 261 -18.51 -9.06 -10.65
CA MET A 261 -18.91 -9.84 -11.80
C MET A 261 -18.27 -11.23 -11.77
N PRO A 262 -18.76 -12.20 -12.51
CA PRO A 262 -18.12 -13.50 -12.65
C PRO A 262 -16.68 -13.34 -13.18
N GLY A 263 -15.73 -14.09 -12.61
CA GLY A 263 -14.39 -14.18 -13.17
C GLY A 263 -14.37 -15.05 -14.44
N PHE A 264 -13.24 -15.06 -15.15
CA PHE A 264 -13.08 -15.74 -16.44
C PHE A 264 -13.52 -17.21 -16.41
N HIS A 265 -13.19 -17.92 -15.32
CA HIS A 265 -13.56 -19.31 -15.16
C HIS A 265 -15.07 -19.48 -15.03
N LEU A 266 -15.72 -18.69 -14.19
CA LEU A 266 -17.17 -18.74 -14.00
C LEU A 266 -17.94 -18.34 -15.25
N MET A 267 -17.47 -17.32 -16.00
CA MET A 267 -18.08 -16.94 -17.28
C MET A 267 -18.02 -18.08 -18.28
N LYS A 268 -16.86 -18.73 -18.41
CA LYS A 268 -16.69 -19.89 -19.30
C LYS A 268 -17.60 -21.05 -18.88
N GLU A 269 -17.59 -21.38 -17.60
CA GLU A 269 -18.37 -22.50 -17.05
C GLU A 269 -19.88 -22.27 -17.22
N ALA A 270 -20.35 -21.06 -16.97
CA ALA A 270 -21.76 -20.68 -17.18
C ALA A 270 -22.17 -20.87 -18.65
N MET A 271 -21.35 -20.46 -19.60
CA MET A 271 -21.63 -20.66 -21.03
C MET A 271 -21.62 -22.16 -21.39
N ALA A 272 -20.67 -22.93 -20.88
CA ALA A 272 -20.59 -24.36 -21.13
C ALA A 272 -21.80 -25.14 -20.59
N LEU A 273 -22.28 -24.72 -19.39
CA LEU A 273 -23.39 -25.41 -18.72
C LEU A 273 -24.79 -24.99 -19.25
N LYS A 274 -24.92 -23.77 -19.72
CA LYS A 274 -26.23 -23.20 -20.05
C LYS A 274 -26.49 -23.04 -21.55
N THR A 275 -25.55 -23.44 -22.42
CA THR A 275 -25.72 -23.35 -23.86
C THR A 275 -25.34 -24.69 -24.55
N ALA A 276 -25.99 -24.95 -25.69
CA ALA A 276 -25.77 -26.24 -26.40
C ALA A 276 -24.38 -26.31 -27.08
N ASN A 277 -23.83 -25.18 -27.55
CA ASN A 277 -22.70 -25.17 -28.47
C ASN A 277 -21.47 -24.33 -27.98
N LEU A 278 -21.53 -23.75 -26.79
CA LEU A 278 -20.43 -22.90 -26.27
C LEU A 278 -19.48 -23.62 -25.30
N ASN A 279 -19.63 -24.92 -25.11
CA ASN A 279 -18.64 -25.74 -24.41
C ASN A 279 -17.43 -25.99 -25.33
N ARG A 280 -16.60 -24.94 -25.51
CA ARG A 280 -15.43 -24.96 -26.40
C ARG A 280 -14.16 -24.65 -25.63
N PRO A 281 -12.97 -25.08 -26.10
CA PRO A 281 -11.70 -24.57 -25.58
C PRO A 281 -11.66 -23.06 -25.65
N ILE A 282 -10.93 -22.42 -24.72
CA ILE A 282 -10.72 -20.97 -24.78
C ILE A 282 -9.77 -20.65 -25.95
N GLY A 283 -10.20 -19.72 -26.80
CA GLY A 283 -9.40 -19.18 -27.90
C GLY A 283 -8.47 -18.04 -27.48
N LYS A 284 -8.04 -17.28 -28.46
CA LYS A 284 -7.25 -16.04 -28.28
C LYS A 284 -8.16 -14.81 -28.37
N VAL A 285 -7.72 -13.73 -27.77
CA VAL A 285 -8.40 -12.41 -27.85
C VAL A 285 -8.05 -11.73 -29.15
N TYR A 286 -9.06 -11.25 -29.86
CA TYR A 286 -8.94 -10.47 -31.10
C TYR A 286 -9.96 -9.32 -31.10
N PRO A 287 -9.64 -8.17 -31.73
CA PRO A 287 -10.60 -7.07 -31.88
C PRO A 287 -11.87 -7.48 -32.64
N PHE A 288 -11.74 -8.34 -33.63
CA PHE A 288 -12.86 -8.87 -34.47
C PHE A 288 -12.70 -10.38 -34.62
N PRO A 289 -13.13 -11.17 -33.60
CA PRO A 289 -12.96 -12.62 -33.63
C PRO A 289 -13.91 -13.27 -34.66
N THR A 290 -13.38 -14.20 -35.45
CA THR A 290 -14.12 -14.91 -36.52
C THR A 290 -14.34 -16.40 -36.24
N THR A 291 -14.00 -16.86 -35.01
CA THR A 291 -14.28 -18.24 -34.57
C THR A 291 -14.94 -18.21 -33.19
N THR A 292 -15.80 -19.21 -32.91
CA THR A 292 -16.49 -19.30 -31.61
C THR A 292 -15.54 -19.30 -30.40
N PRO A 293 -14.43 -20.06 -30.36
CA PRO A 293 -13.47 -20.00 -29.26
C PRO A 293 -12.88 -18.61 -29.04
N ASN A 294 -12.51 -17.91 -30.12
CA ASN A 294 -11.96 -16.57 -30.02
C ASN A 294 -13.04 -15.55 -29.63
N ALA A 295 -14.26 -15.67 -30.12
CA ALA A 295 -15.38 -14.81 -29.74
C ALA A 295 -15.70 -14.94 -28.24
N ILE A 296 -15.66 -16.14 -27.68
CA ILE A 296 -15.81 -16.36 -26.23
C ILE A 296 -14.68 -15.67 -25.47
N ALA A 297 -13.41 -15.89 -25.88
CA ALA A 297 -12.26 -15.31 -25.20
C ALA A 297 -12.28 -13.78 -25.25
N SER A 298 -12.56 -13.19 -26.43
CA SER A 298 -12.64 -11.72 -26.61
C SER A 298 -13.79 -11.14 -25.80
N GLY A 299 -14.99 -11.72 -25.87
CA GLY A 299 -16.15 -11.20 -25.14
C GLY A 299 -15.98 -11.24 -23.61
N MET A 300 -15.32 -12.27 -23.06
CA MET A 300 -14.98 -12.30 -21.64
C MET A 300 -13.96 -11.20 -21.27
N MET A 301 -12.98 -10.95 -22.12
CA MET A 301 -11.99 -9.89 -21.89
C MET A 301 -12.63 -8.51 -22.00
N ASP A 302 -13.45 -8.27 -23.03
CA ASP A 302 -14.18 -7.03 -23.23
C ASP A 302 -15.11 -6.72 -22.03
N ALA A 303 -15.76 -7.74 -21.47
CA ALA A 303 -16.61 -7.57 -20.30
C ALA A 303 -15.80 -7.09 -19.08
N VAL A 304 -14.62 -7.66 -18.85
CA VAL A 304 -13.76 -7.28 -17.72
C VAL A 304 -13.14 -5.91 -17.95
N CYS A 305 -12.50 -5.68 -19.10
CA CYS A 305 -11.85 -4.41 -19.41
C CYS A 305 -12.88 -3.27 -19.53
N GLY A 306 -14.04 -3.52 -20.11
CA GLY A 306 -15.13 -2.55 -20.20
C GLY A 306 -15.64 -2.12 -18.82
N ALA A 307 -15.85 -3.07 -17.91
CA ALA A 307 -16.28 -2.75 -16.53
C ALA A 307 -15.21 -1.93 -15.78
N LEU A 308 -13.93 -2.26 -15.96
CA LEU A 308 -12.80 -1.53 -15.41
C LEU A 308 -12.76 -0.10 -15.96
N MET A 309 -12.83 0.07 -17.27
CA MET A 309 -12.83 1.39 -17.92
C MET A 309 -14.03 2.24 -17.49
N MET A 310 -15.21 1.64 -17.37
CA MET A 310 -16.40 2.36 -16.86
C MET A 310 -16.20 2.84 -15.41
N MET A 311 -15.66 1.99 -14.53
CA MET A 311 -15.41 2.41 -13.14
C MET A 311 -14.34 3.49 -13.08
N HIS A 312 -13.27 3.37 -13.85
CA HIS A 312 -12.22 4.38 -13.96
C HIS A 312 -12.81 5.72 -14.42
N GLY A 313 -13.63 5.74 -15.48
CA GLY A 313 -14.30 6.94 -15.98
C GLY A 313 -15.17 7.60 -14.90
N ARG A 314 -16.02 6.81 -14.21
CA ARG A 314 -16.87 7.30 -13.12
C ARG A 314 -16.05 7.94 -11.98
N LEU A 315 -14.94 7.31 -11.60
CA LEU A 315 -14.09 7.86 -10.55
C LEU A 315 -13.37 9.13 -11.02
N LYS A 316 -12.89 9.16 -12.27
CA LYS A 316 -12.29 10.34 -12.88
C LYS A 316 -13.25 11.52 -12.92
N ASP A 317 -14.51 11.30 -13.31
CA ASP A 317 -15.54 12.33 -13.28
C ASP A 317 -15.83 12.81 -11.87
N LYS A 318 -15.88 11.89 -10.91
CA LYS A 318 -16.11 12.20 -9.47
C LYS A 318 -15.00 13.06 -8.88
N THR A 319 -13.75 12.87 -9.29
CA THR A 319 -12.56 13.62 -8.80
C THR A 319 -12.28 14.90 -9.59
N GLY A 320 -13.16 15.29 -10.52
CA GLY A 320 -13.08 16.54 -11.27
C GLY A 320 -12.21 16.48 -12.53
N GLY A 321 -11.87 15.30 -13.03
CA GLY A 321 -11.30 15.05 -14.38
C GLY A 321 -9.83 15.44 -14.59
N GLY A 322 -9.29 16.33 -13.78
CA GLY A 322 -7.91 16.85 -13.93
C GLY A 322 -6.84 16.11 -13.12
N LYS A 323 -7.24 15.23 -12.20
CA LYS A 323 -6.32 14.48 -11.34
C LYS A 323 -6.08 13.07 -11.87
N PRO A 324 -4.91 12.46 -11.60
CA PRO A 324 -4.65 11.08 -11.97
C PRO A 324 -5.59 10.14 -11.19
N VAL A 325 -6.03 9.08 -11.87
CA VAL A 325 -6.72 7.94 -11.28
C VAL A 325 -5.93 6.70 -11.61
N ASP A 326 -5.38 6.07 -10.60
CA ASP A 326 -4.52 4.89 -10.77
C ASP A 326 -5.35 3.61 -10.84
N ILE A 327 -4.77 2.59 -11.45
CA ILE A 327 -5.37 1.26 -11.54
C ILE A 327 -4.45 0.27 -10.85
N ILE A 328 -4.95 -0.36 -9.79
CA ILE A 328 -4.24 -1.41 -9.05
C ILE A 328 -4.92 -2.73 -9.36
N ILE A 329 -4.19 -3.67 -9.95
CA ILE A 329 -4.74 -4.97 -10.35
C ILE A 329 -4.09 -6.09 -9.54
N THR A 330 -4.90 -6.99 -8.99
CA THR A 330 -4.47 -8.16 -8.23
C THR A 330 -5.26 -9.41 -8.65
N GLY A 331 -4.89 -10.55 -8.09
CA GLY A 331 -5.57 -11.83 -8.33
C GLY A 331 -4.93 -12.68 -9.42
N GLY A 332 -5.30 -13.95 -9.48
CA GLY A 332 -4.72 -14.93 -10.42
C GLY A 332 -4.95 -14.64 -11.91
N GLY A 333 -5.97 -13.83 -12.23
CA GLY A 333 -6.28 -13.39 -13.59
C GLY A 333 -5.64 -12.07 -14.01
N ALA A 334 -4.93 -11.39 -13.09
CA ALA A 334 -4.38 -10.05 -13.30
C ALA A 334 -3.50 -9.93 -14.56
N ALA A 335 -2.59 -10.86 -14.76
CA ALA A 335 -1.68 -10.84 -15.90
C ALA A 335 -2.41 -10.83 -17.28
N ARG A 336 -3.58 -11.46 -17.35
CA ARG A 336 -4.39 -11.48 -18.59
C ARG A 336 -4.99 -10.10 -18.89
N VAL A 337 -5.42 -9.39 -17.86
CA VAL A 337 -6.05 -8.06 -17.99
C VAL A 337 -5.00 -6.99 -18.30
N VAL A 338 -3.80 -7.11 -17.75
CA VAL A 338 -2.70 -6.16 -18.01
C VAL A 338 -2.16 -6.28 -19.43
N GLN A 339 -2.29 -7.44 -20.08
CA GLN A 339 -1.81 -7.71 -21.44
C GLN A 339 -2.85 -7.40 -22.53
N ALA A 340 -4.10 -7.12 -22.15
CA ALA A 340 -5.19 -6.79 -23.05
C ALA A 340 -5.31 -5.30 -23.30
#